data_56296963a7bd048d3c8dbae20bb97296
#
_entry.id   56296963a7bd048d3c8dbae20bb97296
#
_cell.length_a   1.000
_cell.length_b   1.000
_cell.length_c   1.000
_cell.angle_alpha   90.00
_cell.angle_beta   90.00
_cell.angle_gamma   90.00
#
_symmetry.space_group_name_H-M   'P 1'
#
loop_
_entity.id
_entity.type
_entity.pdbx_description
1 polymer ?
#
loop_
_entity_poly.entity_id
_entity_poly.type
_entity_poly.pdbx_seq_one_letter_code
_entity_poly.pdbx_strand_id
1 'polypeptide(L)'
;MTQKHNTYVRTLSPTNHSTTTDYEKVKTIYDYICHNVTYDYSDNNMKFTAYAAVTIGKSVCQGYATLFYRLAKMQGISSRVIAGHGTNTDVYHGWNIVKLGNLYYNVDATWDAANYKLGHPYEYFLKGDVFEDHTRTDDYKTKNFYAAYPMAADDYKDGIEGVESAETVNSKFTTYRTSIKKLTRSKIGFGKIVEATGYEIQYSTNKKFASKKKMTTTKTTCKFSKLSKKKTYYFRVRGYREAGSGKIYTKWSTVKKIKKIKKIKK
;
A
#
# COMPACT_ATOMS: atom_id res chain seq x y z
N MET A 1 -30.58 21.99 3.36
CA MET A 1 -29.27 21.69 2.70
C MET A 1 -28.77 22.98 2.11
N THR A 2 -27.72 23.55 2.67
CA THR A 2 -27.18 24.82 2.21
C THR A 2 -26.45 24.66 0.86
N GLN A 3 -26.62 25.64 -0.01
CA GLN A 3 -26.07 25.69 -1.37
C GLN A 3 -24.53 25.40 -1.46
N LYS A 4 -23.79 25.70 -0.40
CA LYS A 4 -22.35 25.40 -0.27
C LYS A 4 -22.03 23.89 -0.26
N HIS A 5 -22.87 23.05 0.35
CA HIS A 5 -22.68 21.60 0.40
C HIS A 5 -22.83 20.95 -0.99
N ASN A 6 -23.81 21.40 -1.76
CA ASN A 6 -24.02 20.88 -3.13
C ASN A 6 -22.90 21.26 -4.08
N THR A 7 -22.25 22.39 -3.89
CA THR A 7 -21.14 22.84 -4.74
C THR A 7 -19.90 21.97 -4.51
N TYR A 8 -19.55 21.64 -3.26
CA TYR A 8 -18.35 20.83 -2.96
C TYR A 8 -18.53 19.35 -3.36
N VAL A 9 -19.69 18.76 -3.08
CA VAL A 9 -20.00 17.40 -3.57
C VAL A 9 -20.00 17.35 -5.09
N ARG A 10 -20.41 18.44 -5.78
CA ARG A 10 -20.29 18.57 -7.24
C ARG A 10 -18.83 18.78 -7.71
N THR A 11 -18.02 19.53 -6.97
CA THR A 11 -16.60 19.72 -7.29
C THR A 11 -15.81 18.41 -7.12
N LEU A 12 -16.23 17.54 -6.21
CA LEU A 12 -15.72 16.19 -6.04
C LEU A 12 -16.40 15.16 -6.97
N SER A 13 -17.36 15.59 -7.82
CA SER A 13 -18.03 14.69 -8.78
C SER A 13 -17.10 14.25 -9.91
N PRO A 14 -17.18 12.99 -10.35
CA PRO A 14 -16.23 12.40 -11.31
C PRO A 14 -16.21 13.04 -12.71
N THR A 15 -17.12 13.94 -13.02
CA THR A 15 -17.39 14.41 -14.38
C THR A 15 -16.37 15.40 -14.96
N ASN A 16 -15.37 15.87 -14.17
CA ASN A 16 -14.46 16.92 -14.68
C ASN A 16 -12.95 16.73 -14.35
N HIS A 17 -12.49 15.55 -13.92
CA HIS A 17 -11.10 15.40 -13.44
C HIS A 17 -10.30 14.27 -14.10
N SER A 18 -10.15 14.28 -15.42
CA SER A 18 -9.28 13.33 -16.11
C SER A 18 -7.77 13.58 -15.90
N THR A 19 -7.40 14.66 -15.21
CA THR A 19 -6.00 15.07 -14.98
C THR A 19 -5.59 15.19 -13.50
N THR A 20 -6.53 15.08 -12.54
CA THR A 20 -6.24 15.26 -11.12
C THR A 20 -5.59 14.00 -10.55
N THR A 21 -4.43 14.14 -9.93
CA THR A 21 -3.70 13.03 -9.29
C THR A 21 -4.42 12.51 -8.05
N ASP A 22 -4.15 11.28 -7.64
CA ASP A 22 -4.72 10.73 -6.41
C ASP A 22 -4.29 11.53 -5.17
N TYR A 23 -3.08 12.08 -5.16
CA TYR A 23 -2.61 13.01 -4.13
C TYR A 23 -3.52 14.26 -4.04
N GLU A 24 -3.76 14.93 -5.15
CA GLU A 24 -4.61 16.13 -5.18
C GLU A 24 -6.04 15.85 -4.73
N LYS A 25 -6.60 14.69 -5.10
CA LYS A 25 -7.91 14.26 -4.61
C LYS A 25 -7.92 14.05 -3.10
N VAL A 26 -6.93 13.31 -2.58
CA VAL A 26 -6.78 13.05 -1.14
C VAL A 26 -6.62 14.35 -0.37
N LYS A 27 -5.75 15.24 -0.86
CA LYS A 27 -5.53 16.56 -0.26
C LYS A 27 -6.81 17.40 -0.24
N THR A 28 -7.55 17.44 -1.34
CA THR A 28 -8.82 18.18 -1.44
C THR A 28 -9.85 17.67 -0.45
N ILE A 29 -9.97 16.35 -0.28
CA ILE A 29 -10.86 15.72 0.70
C ILE A 29 -10.44 16.09 2.12
N TYR A 30 -9.15 16.01 2.39
CA TYR A 30 -8.58 16.31 3.69
C TYR A 30 -8.82 17.77 4.10
N ASP A 31 -8.45 18.69 3.21
CA ASP A 31 -8.66 20.14 3.39
C ASP A 31 -10.12 20.47 3.63
N TYR A 32 -11.02 19.86 2.84
CA TYR A 32 -12.46 20.05 3.03
C TYR A 32 -12.91 19.68 4.43
N ILE A 33 -12.48 18.51 4.92
CA ILE A 33 -12.89 18.02 6.25
C ILE A 33 -12.31 18.91 7.35
N CYS A 34 -11.02 19.22 7.29
CA CYS A 34 -10.35 20.05 8.29
C CYS A 34 -10.94 21.47 8.39
N HIS A 35 -11.40 22.05 7.25
CA HIS A 35 -12.00 23.38 7.25
C HIS A 35 -13.48 23.40 7.67
N ASN A 36 -14.23 22.34 7.39
CA ASN A 36 -15.69 22.37 7.50
C ASN A 36 -16.24 21.57 8.68
N VAL A 37 -15.43 20.74 9.32
CA VAL A 37 -15.85 19.94 10.46
C VAL A 37 -15.16 20.42 11.72
N THR A 38 -15.91 20.54 12.81
CA THR A 38 -15.39 20.86 14.14
C THR A 38 -15.69 19.72 15.10
N TYR A 39 -14.83 19.56 16.13
CA TYR A 39 -15.03 18.48 17.10
C TYR A 39 -16.29 18.75 17.94
N ASP A 40 -17.10 17.71 18.13
CA ASP A 40 -18.39 17.78 18.82
C ASP A 40 -18.28 17.21 20.24
N TYR A 41 -18.31 18.09 21.23
CA TYR A 41 -18.30 17.73 22.65
C TYR A 41 -19.71 17.57 23.25
N SER A 42 -20.77 17.75 22.45
CA SER A 42 -22.16 17.60 22.92
C SER A 42 -22.56 16.13 23.11
N ASP A 43 -23.70 15.88 23.72
CA ASP A 43 -24.26 14.53 23.90
C ASP A 43 -25.06 14.04 22.69
N ASN A 44 -24.96 14.72 21.55
CA ASN A 44 -25.64 14.32 20.31
C ASN A 44 -25.10 12.98 19.78
N ASN A 45 -25.93 11.95 19.80
CA ASN A 45 -25.56 10.62 19.32
C ASN A 45 -25.21 10.55 17.81
N MET A 46 -25.64 11.53 17.02
CA MET A 46 -25.30 11.58 15.60
C MET A 46 -23.82 11.97 15.36
N LYS A 47 -23.14 12.53 16.36
CA LYS A 47 -21.74 12.96 16.24
C LYS A 47 -20.76 11.87 15.78
N PHE A 48 -21.13 10.61 15.87
CA PHE A 48 -20.33 9.47 15.42
C PHE A 48 -20.45 9.17 13.91
N THR A 49 -21.23 9.97 13.17
CA THR A 49 -21.60 9.64 11.79
C THR A 49 -20.98 10.61 10.77
N ALA A 50 -20.66 10.08 9.58
CA ALA A 50 -20.31 10.92 8.42
C ALA A 50 -21.44 11.90 8.05
N TYR A 51 -22.70 11.54 8.33
CA TYR A 51 -23.85 12.41 8.08
C TYR A 51 -23.76 13.69 8.92
N ALA A 52 -23.53 13.60 10.22
CA ALA A 52 -23.36 14.78 11.07
C ALA A 52 -22.15 15.61 10.64
N ALA A 53 -21.02 14.97 10.34
CA ALA A 53 -19.83 15.65 9.86
C ALA A 53 -20.11 16.48 8.59
N VAL A 54 -20.85 15.93 7.62
CA VAL A 54 -21.13 16.63 6.35
C VAL A 54 -22.29 17.61 6.42
N THR A 55 -23.33 17.35 7.21
CA THR A 55 -24.56 18.19 7.22
C THR A 55 -24.57 19.23 8.32
N ILE A 56 -24.03 18.89 9.50
CA ILE A 56 -24.01 19.75 10.68
C ILE A 56 -22.63 20.47 10.80
N GLY A 57 -21.58 19.87 10.22
CA GLY A 57 -20.20 20.35 10.36
C GLY A 57 -19.63 20.11 11.75
N LYS A 58 -20.18 19.15 12.50
CA LYS A 58 -19.72 18.75 13.83
C LYS A 58 -19.68 17.24 13.97
N SER A 59 -18.59 16.70 14.50
CA SER A 59 -18.44 15.26 14.70
C SER A 59 -17.30 14.93 15.67
N VAL A 60 -17.23 13.67 16.11
CA VAL A 60 -16.07 13.11 16.78
C VAL A 60 -15.19 12.34 15.78
N CYS A 61 -14.05 11.82 16.19
CA CYS A 61 -13.07 11.14 15.33
C CYS A 61 -13.69 10.10 14.38
N GLN A 62 -14.63 9.28 14.86
CA GLN A 62 -15.31 8.27 14.04
C GLN A 62 -16.08 8.91 12.86
N GLY A 63 -16.73 10.05 13.05
CA GLY A 63 -17.46 10.72 11.97
C GLY A 63 -16.51 11.39 10.97
N TYR A 64 -15.41 11.99 11.43
CA TYR A 64 -14.33 12.48 10.57
C TYR A 64 -13.78 11.35 9.69
N ALA A 65 -13.38 10.26 10.31
CA ALA A 65 -12.77 9.12 9.62
C ALA A 65 -13.74 8.45 8.62
N THR A 66 -15.03 8.31 9.00
CA THR A 66 -16.03 7.74 8.10
C THR A 66 -16.39 8.67 6.97
N LEU A 67 -16.36 10.00 7.18
CA LEU A 67 -16.55 10.97 6.09
C LEU A 67 -15.39 10.91 5.10
N PHE A 68 -14.15 10.93 5.59
CA PHE A 68 -12.97 10.79 4.74
C PHE A 68 -13.03 9.49 3.90
N TYR A 69 -13.32 8.36 4.52
CA TYR A 69 -13.47 7.07 3.85
C TYR A 69 -14.50 7.13 2.71
N ARG A 70 -15.67 7.71 2.96
CA ARG A 70 -16.75 7.82 1.96
C ARG A 70 -16.33 8.69 0.78
N LEU A 71 -15.74 9.86 1.05
CA LEU A 71 -15.29 10.77 -0.01
C LEU A 71 -14.15 10.16 -0.83
N ALA A 72 -13.18 9.52 -0.19
CA ALA A 72 -12.10 8.80 -0.88
C ALA A 72 -12.66 7.69 -1.79
N LYS A 73 -13.58 6.89 -1.30
CA LYS A 73 -14.24 5.83 -2.08
C LYS A 73 -14.99 6.37 -3.29
N MET A 74 -15.70 7.51 -3.15
CA MET A 74 -16.37 8.16 -4.28
C MET A 74 -15.41 8.63 -5.37
N GLN A 75 -14.16 8.95 -5.00
CA GLN A 75 -13.08 9.32 -5.95
C GLN A 75 -12.28 8.13 -6.48
N GLY A 76 -12.70 6.90 -6.17
CA GLY A 76 -12.00 5.68 -6.59
C GLY A 76 -10.72 5.40 -5.81
N ILE A 77 -10.48 6.10 -4.68
CA ILE A 77 -9.28 5.96 -3.85
C ILE A 77 -9.54 4.92 -2.77
N SER A 78 -8.60 3.98 -2.63
CA SER A 78 -8.65 2.99 -1.57
C SER A 78 -8.29 3.62 -0.23
N SER A 79 -9.19 3.51 0.74
CA SER A 79 -8.98 3.98 2.10
C SER A 79 -9.62 3.01 3.10
N ARG A 80 -9.19 3.07 4.36
CA ARG A 80 -9.77 2.30 5.46
C ARG A 80 -9.79 3.15 6.73
N VAL A 81 -10.87 3.03 7.49
CA VAL A 81 -10.89 3.48 8.88
C VAL A 81 -10.16 2.45 9.73
N ILE A 82 -9.25 2.91 10.54
CA ILE A 82 -8.54 2.12 11.55
C ILE A 82 -8.69 2.76 12.92
N ALA A 83 -8.33 2.03 13.96
CA ALA A 83 -8.53 2.48 15.33
C ALA A 83 -7.32 2.17 16.21
N GLY A 84 -7.22 2.92 17.29
CA GLY A 84 -6.15 2.82 18.27
C GLY A 84 -6.34 3.80 19.42
N HIS A 85 -5.24 4.29 19.90
CA HIS A 85 -5.18 5.26 21.00
C HIS A 85 -4.19 6.36 20.66
N GLY A 86 -4.36 7.54 21.23
CA GLY A 86 -3.29 8.54 21.29
C GLY A 86 -2.17 8.05 22.22
N THR A 87 -0.91 8.32 21.89
CA THR A 87 0.24 7.77 22.62
C THR A 87 0.26 8.13 24.12
N ASN A 88 -0.30 9.26 24.47
CA ASN A 88 -0.34 9.75 25.85
C ASN A 88 -1.75 9.76 26.46
N THR A 89 -2.70 9.06 25.85
CA THR A 89 -4.09 8.98 26.33
C THR A 89 -4.65 7.59 26.15
N ASP A 90 -5.45 7.15 27.10
CA ASP A 90 -6.25 5.91 26.97
C ASP A 90 -7.53 6.12 26.13
N VAL A 91 -7.66 7.30 25.52
CA VAL A 91 -8.85 7.61 24.72
C VAL A 91 -8.77 6.87 23.40
N TYR A 92 -9.79 6.05 23.18
CA TYR A 92 -9.94 5.32 21.92
C TYR A 92 -10.14 6.30 20.76
N HIS A 93 -9.37 6.16 19.70
CA HIS A 93 -9.32 7.06 18.59
C HIS A 93 -9.41 6.33 17.24
N GLY A 94 -10.04 6.98 16.26
CA GLY A 94 -10.16 6.45 14.90
C GLY A 94 -9.68 7.45 13.86
N TRP A 95 -8.87 6.96 12.91
CA TRP A 95 -8.35 7.71 11.78
C TRP A 95 -8.38 6.88 10.49
N ASN A 96 -7.73 7.33 9.45
CA ASN A 96 -7.70 6.60 8.18
C ASN A 96 -6.30 6.21 7.77
N ILE A 97 -6.23 5.12 7.00
CA ILE A 97 -5.16 4.91 6.05
C ILE A 97 -5.70 5.10 4.63
N VAL A 98 -4.90 5.70 3.75
CA VAL A 98 -5.25 6.00 2.37
C VAL A 98 -4.14 5.56 1.43
N LYS A 99 -4.52 5.02 0.30
CA LYS A 99 -3.58 4.49 -0.68
C LYS A 99 -3.16 5.56 -1.67
N LEU A 100 -1.85 5.79 -1.80
CA LEU A 100 -1.24 6.54 -2.87
C LEU A 100 -0.19 5.66 -3.57
N GLY A 101 -0.32 5.49 -4.86
CA GLY A 101 0.50 4.53 -5.59
C GLY A 101 0.27 3.11 -5.09
N ASN A 102 1.29 2.49 -4.50
CA ASN A 102 1.22 1.11 -4.00
C ASN A 102 1.26 0.98 -2.48
N LEU A 103 1.37 2.10 -1.76
CA LEU A 103 1.53 2.14 -0.32
C LEU A 103 0.36 2.89 0.33
N TYR A 104 0.12 2.57 1.59
CA TYR A 104 -0.83 3.27 2.42
C TYR A 104 -0.12 4.23 3.36
N TYR A 105 -0.75 5.37 3.59
CA TYR A 105 -0.30 6.43 4.47
C TYR A 105 -1.38 6.72 5.50
N ASN A 106 -0.98 7.08 6.71
CA ASN A 106 -1.90 7.52 7.74
C ASN A 106 -2.37 8.95 7.46
N VAL A 107 -3.64 9.23 7.74
CA VAL A 107 -4.22 10.58 7.74
C VAL A 107 -5.19 10.72 8.90
N ASP A 108 -5.02 11.77 9.70
CA ASP A 108 -5.95 12.12 10.77
C ASP A 108 -6.49 13.53 10.63
N ALA A 109 -7.61 13.66 9.95
CA ALA A 109 -8.29 14.93 9.78
C ALA A 109 -8.93 15.47 11.09
N THR A 110 -9.09 14.63 12.11
CA THR A 110 -9.66 15.06 13.40
C THR A 110 -8.70 15.96 14.14
N TRP A 111 -7.45 15.52 14.26
CA TRP A 111 -6.41 16.27 14.98
C TRP A 111 -5.95 17.47 14.16
N ASP A 112 -5.79 17.30 12.86
CA ASP A 112 -5.42 18.44 12.01
C ASP A 112 -6.52 19.49 11.87
N ALA A 113 -7.81 19.17 12.02
CA ALA A 113 -8.85 20.19 12.03
C ALA A 113 -8.68 21.23 13.17
N ALA A 114 -8.09 20.85 14.30
CA ALA A 114 -7.69 21.77 15.34
C ALA A 114 -6.44 22.58 14.93
N ASN A 115 -5.43 21.91 14.38
CA ASN A 115 -4.17 22.52 13.96
C ASN A 115 -4.33 23.50 12.80
N TYR A 116 -5.24 23.23 11.86
CA TYR A 116 -5.59 24.16 10.79
C TYR A 116 -5.98 25.56 11.30
N LYS A 117 -6.76 25.61 12.38
CA LYS A 117 -7.18 26.88 13.00
C LYS A 117 -6.03 27.62 13.68
N LEU A 118 -5.00 26.90 14.06
CA LEU A 118 -3.80 27.44 14.70
C LEU A 118 -2.70 27.81 13.67
N GLY A 119 -2.94 27.56 12.37
CA GLY A 119 -1.97 27.84 11.32
C GLY A 119 -0.91 26.75 11.09
N HIS A 120 -1.12 25.57 11.66
CA HIS A 120 -0.24 24.40 11.53
C HIS A 120 -0.95 23.25 10.78
N PRO A 121 -1.27 23.38 9.48
CA PRO A 121 -1.93 22.35 8.71
C PRO A 121 -0.98 21.19 8.36
N TYR A 122 -1.55 20.00 8.14
CA TYR A 122 -0.87 18.80 7.63
C TYR A 122 0.12 18.13 8.59
N GLU A 123 -0.01 18.36 9.89
CA GLU A 123 0.82 17.66 10.88
C GLU A 123 0.54 16.17 10.92
N TYR A 124 -0.71 15.77 10.63
CA TYR A 124 -1.19 14.39 10.61
C TYR A 124 -1.64 13.93 9.20
N PHE A 125 -1.07 14.52 8.16
CA PHE A 125 -1.42 14.24 6.77
C PHE A 125 -0.36 13.37 6.09
N LEU A 126 -0.79 12.24 5.53
CA LEU A 126 0.02 11.30 4.75
C LEU A 126 1.31 10.84 5.45
N LYS A 127 1.18 10.46 6.71
CA LYS A 127 2.28 9.97 7.55
C LYS A 127 2.59 8.50 7.25
N GLY A 128 3.84 8.11 7.48
CA GLY A 128 4.32 6.73 7.33
C GLY A 128 3.72 5.75 8.35
N ASP A 129 4.27 4.54 8.39
CA ASP A 129 3.82 3.48 9.33
C ASP A 129 4.10 3.83 10.79
N VAL A 130 5.23 4.46 11.07
CA VAL A 130 5.49 5.11 12.35
C VAL A 130 4.71 6.42 12.36
N PHE A 131 3.63 6.42 13.08
CA PHE A 131 2.74 7.58 13.18
C PHE A 131 2.82 8.09 14.60
N GLU A 132 3.62 9.13 14.80
CA GLU A 132 3.81 9.75 16.12
C GLU A 132 2.46 10.11 16.74
N ASP A 133 2.37 10.01 18.05
CA ASP A 133 1.15 10.21 18.84
C ASP A 133 -0.01 9.23 18.57
N HIS A 134 0.16 8.23 17.70
CA HIS A 134 -0.86 7.25 17.39
C HIS A 134 -0.35 5.81 17.59
N THR A 135 -1.09 5.02 18.35
CA THR A 135 -0.84 3.59 18.53
C THR A 135 -2.04 2.78 18.04
N ARG A 136 -1.89 2.00 16.98
CA ARG A 136 -2.96 1.13 16.46
C ARG A 136 -3.29 0.03 17.46
N THR A 137 -4.54 -0.45 17.47
CA THR A 137 -4.89 -1.71 18.14
C THR A 137 -4.21 -2.89 17.43
N ASP A 138 -4.13 -4.03 18.10
CA ASP A 138 -3.40 -5.20 17.61
C ASP A 138 -3.99 -5.79 16.32
N ASP A 139 -5.29 -5.61 16.06
CA ASP A 139 -5.94 -6.02 14.82
C ASP A 139 -5.30 -5.37 13.59
N TYR A 140 -4.79 -4.15 13.73
CA TYR A 140 -4.13 -3.38 12.67
C TYR A 140 -2.60 -3.46 12.68
N LYS A 141 -2.05 -4.42 13.44
CA LYS A 141 -0.60 -4.72 13.51
C LYS A 141 -0.27 -6.13 13.02
N THR A 142 -1.25 -6.87 12.54
CA THR A 142 -1.07 -8.27 12.12
C THR A 142 -0.36 -8.37 10.78
N LYS A 143 0.29 -9.51 10.53
CA LYS A 143 0.88 -9.82 9.22
C LYS A 143 -0.15 -9.77 8.08
N ASN A 144 -1.39 -10.17 8.37
CA ASN A 144 -2.47 -10.13 7.39
C ASN A 144 -2.89 -8.69 7.08
N PHE A 145 -2.92 -7.82 8.09
CA PHE A 145 -3.17 -6.41 7.88
C PHE A 145 -2.12 -5.78 6.96
N TYR A 146 -0.83 -5.95 7.27
CA TYR A 146 0.26 -5.40 6.44
C TYR A 146 0.35 -6.03 5.04
N ALA A 147 -0.11 -7.27 4.87
CA ALA A 147 -0.21 -7.89 3.56
C ALA A 147 -1.34 -7.28 2.71
N ALA A 148 -2.46 -6.92 3.35
CA ALA A 148 -3.61 -6.29 2.69
C ALA A 148 -3.41 -4.77 2.47
N TYR A 149 -2.73 -4.12 3.41
CA TYR A 149 -2.49 -2.68 3.47
C TYR A 149 -0.99 -2.41 3.67
N PRO A 150 -0.16 -2.54 2.63
CA PRO A 150 1.28 -2.27 2.74
C PRO A 150 1.51 -0.79 3.05
N MET A 151 1.96 -0.52 4.27
CA MET A 151 2.22 0.82 4.76
C MET A 151 3.54 1.38 4.21
N ALA A 152 3.57 2.69 3.96
CA ALA A 152 4.81 3.40 3.68
C ALA A 152 5.69 3.46 4.94
N ALA A 153 7.00 3.28 4.79
CA ALA A 153 7.92 3.41 5.91
C ALA A 153 8.09 4.87 6.35
N ASP A 154 8.08 5.79 5.38
CA ASP A 154 8.30 7.21 5.56
C ASP A 154 7.04 8.01 5.20
N ASP A 155 6.97 9.25 5.68
CA ASP A 155 5.93 10.21 5.33
C ASP A 155 5.93 10.50 3.82
N TYR A 156 4.76 10.80 3.28
CA TYR A 156 4.64 11.23 1.90
C TYR A 156 5.26 12.63 1.75
N LYS A 157 6.20 12.75 0.84
CA LYS A 157 6.86 14.02 0.56
C LYS A 157 6.30 14.61 -0.73
N ASP A 158 5.52 15.68 -0.59
CA ASP A 158 5.00 16.42 -1.73
C ASP A 158 6.11 17.26 -2.39
N GLY A 159 6.07 17.36 -3.70
CA GLY A 159 6.89 18.32 -4.45
C GLY A 159 8.39 18.05 -4.53
N ILE A 160 8.86 16.89 -4.06
CA ILE A 160 10.22 16.48 -4.42
C ILE A 160 10.19 15.98 -5.86
N GLU A 161 10.92 16.66 -6.74
CA GLU A 161 11.34 16.08 -8.02
C GLU A 161 11.79 14.64 -7.77
N GLY A 162 10.96 13.65 -8.15
CA GLY A 162 11.23 12.25 -7.91
C GLY A 162 10.15 11.45 -7.19
N VAL A 163 9.00 12.02 -6.79
CA VAL A 163 7.81 11.19 -6.55
C VAL A 163 7.33 10.68 -7.90
N GLU A 164 7.99 9.60 -8.29
CA GLU A 164 7.69 8.89 -9.52
C GLU A 164 6.21 8.51 -9.50
N SER A 165 5.45 8.88 -10.52
CA SER A 165 4.08 8.42 -10.71
C SER A 165 4.01 6.90 -10.50
N ALA A 166 2.85 6.36 -10.13
CA ALA A 166 2.68 4.90 -10.02
C ALA A 166 3.16 4.19 -11.30
N GLU A 167 3.07 4.86 -12.44
CA GLU A 167 3.58 4.40 -13.73
C GLU A 167 5.11 4.40 -13.76
N THR A 168 5.76 5.44 -13.27
CA THR A 168 7.23 5.53 -13.20
C THR A 168 7.80 4.54 -12.18
N VAL A 169 7.19 4.41 -10.99
CA VAL A 169 7.56 3.41 -9.97
C VAL A 169 7.35 1.99 -10.50
N ASN A 170 6.24 1.75 -11.23
CA ASN A 170 5.99 0.48 -11.90
C ASN A 170 7.02 0.22 -12.99
N SER A 171 7.32 1.23 -13.81
CA SER A 171 8.36 1.18 -14.85
C SER A 171 9.71 0.83 -14.24
N LYS A 172 10.15 1.52 -13.19
CA LYS A 172 11.40 1.26 -12.48
C LYS A 172 11.44 -0.14 -11.87
N PHE A 173 10.36 -0.58 -11.20
CA PHE A 173 10.27 -1.92 -10.65
C PHE A 173 10.46 -2.99 -11.73
N THR A 174 9.90 -2.79 -12.93
CA THR A 174 10.07 -3.73 -14.04
C THR A 174 11.52 -3.85 -14.50
N THR A 175 12.37 -2.86 -14.24
CA THR A 175 13.81 -2.90 -14.59
C THR A 175 14.62 -3.75 -13.64
N TYR A 176 14.18 -3.93 -12.40
CA TYR A 176 14.91 -4.66 -11.37
C TYR A 176 15.18 -6.11 -11.78
N ARG A 177 16.27 -6.64 -11.26
CA ARG A 177 16.68 -8.02 -11.49
C ARG A 177 17.32 -8.58 -10.24
N THR A 178 16.89 -9.77 -9.81
CA THR A 178 17.59 -10.51 -8.76
C THR A 178 18.66 -11.44 -9.34
N SER A 179 19.53 -11.95 -8.47
CA SER A 179 20.53 -12.96 -8.80
C SER A 179 20.29 -14.23 -7.99
N ILE A 180 20.43 -15.40 -8.65
CA ILE A 180 20.41 -16.68 -7.95
C ILE A 180 21.73 -16.84 -7.20
N LYS A 181 21.69 -16.82 -5.85
CA LYS A 181 22.87 -16.91 -4.97
C LYS A 181 23.23 -18.37 -4.68
N LYS A 182 22.24 -19.21 -4.36
CA LYS A 182 22.44 -20.64 -4.04
C LYS A 182 21.48 -21.48 -4.87
N LEU A 183 22.00 -22.55 -5.49
CA LEU A 183 21.18 -23.46 -6.30
C LEU A 183 21.66 -24.90 -6.07
N THR A 184 20.77 -25.74 -5.56
CA THR A 184 20.96 -27.17 -5.36
C THR A 184 19.85 -27.96 -6.04
N ARG A 185 19.86 -29.30 -5.97
CA ARG A 185 18.80 -30.13 -6.56
C ARG A 185 17.50 -30.16 -5.76
N SER A 186 17.43 -29.45 -4.65
CA SER A 186 16.23 -29.40 -3.79
C SER A 186 15.92 -28.00 -3.24
N LYS A 187 16.81 -27.01 -3.48
CA LYS A 187 16.63 -25.65 -2.94
C LYS A 187 17.25 -24.60 -3.86
N ILE A 188 16.57 -23.46 -3.98
CA ILE A 188 17.09 -22.24 -4.61
C ILE A 188 17.09 -21.11 -3.59
N GLY A 189 18.11 -20.25 -3.63
CA GLY A 189 18.19 -19.00 -2.88
C GLY A 189 18.64 -17.88 -3.81
N PHE A 190 18.08 -16.68 -3.62
CA PHE A 190 18.31 -15.53 -4.49
C PHE A 190 18.28 -14.22 -3.69
N GLY A 191 18.69 -13.12 -4.33
CA GLY A 191 18.71 -11.80 -3.71
C GLY A 191 17.31 -11.24 -3.51
N LYS A 192 17.13 -10.48 -2.44
CA LYS A 192 15.90 -9.70 -2.22
C LYS A 192 15.82 -8.59 -3.29
N ILE A 193 14.60 -8.30 -3.75
CA ILE A 193 14.28 -7.10 -4.53
C ILE A 193 13.43 -6.22 -3.61
N VAL A 194 13.80 -4.97 -3.50
CA VAL A 194 13.02 -3.96 -2.78
C VAL A 194 11.64 -3.86 -3.43
N GLU A 195 10.60 -3.67 -2.64
CA GLU A 195 9.19 -3.58 -3.06
C GLU A 195 8.59 -4.87 -3.66
N ALA A 196 9.32 -5.96 -3.78
CA ALA A 196 8.74 -7.22 -4.23
C ALA A 196 7.92 -7.87 -3.10
N THR A 197 6.62 -8.11 -3.36
CA THR A 197 5.72 -8.86 -2.47
C THR A 197 5.89 -10.37 -2.60
N GLY A 198 6.50 -10.81 -3.70
CA GLY A 198 6.79 -12.23 -3.93
C GLY A 198 7.70 -12.47 -5.13
N TYR A 199 8.00 -13.74 -5.35
CA TYR A 199 8.92 -14.19 -6.40
C TYR A 199 8.31 -15.34 -7.19
N GLU A 200 8.50 -15.30 -8.50
CA GLU A 200 8.21 -16.42 -9.41
C GLU A 200 9.53 -17.10 -9.81
N ILE A 201 9.60 -18.40 -9.57
CA ILE A 201 10.72 -19.25 -9.97
C ILE A 201 10.23 -20.11 -11.13
N GLN A 202 11.01 -20.17 -12.20
CA GLN A 202 10.79 -21.11 -13.29
C GLN A 202 12.00 -22.03 -13.44
N TYR A 203 11.73 -23.31 -13.68
CA TYR A 203 12.77 -24.27 -14.05
C TYR A 203 12.31 -25.24 -15.15
N SER A 204 13.25 -25.66 -15.96
CA SER A 204 13.01 -26.55 -17.09
C SER A 204 14.27 -27.36 -17.41
N THR A 205 14.13 -28.49 -18.09
CA THR A 205 15.24 -29.20 -18.73
C THR A 205 15.61 -28.58 -20.08
N ASN A 206 14.77 -27.69 -20.62
CA ASN A 206 15.03 -26.94 -21.84
C ASN A 206 15.53 -25.53 -21.53
N LYS A 207 16.64 -25.11 -22.16
CA LYS A 207 17.26 -23.80 -21.96
C LYS A 207 16.32 -22.62 -22.35
N LYS A 208 15.42 -22.83 -23.30
CA LYS A 208 14.42 -21.85 -23.74
C LYS A 208 13.16 -21.83 -22.84
N PHE A 209 13.15 -22.66 -21.77
CA PHE A 209 12.01 -22.79 -20.85
C PHE A 209 10.71 -23.29 -21.49
N ALA A 210 10.79 -24.02 -22.60
CA ALA A 210 9.66 -24.85 -23.04
C ALA A 210 9.33 -25.88 -21.95
N SER A 211 8.04 -26.17 -21.72
CA SER A 211 7.60 -27.10 -20.66
C SER A 211 8.16 -26.77 -19.27
N LYS A 212 8.15 -25.49 -18.90
CA LYS A 212 8.63 -24.99 -17.62
C LYS A 212 7.68 -25.35 -16.47
N LYS A 213 8.27 -25.66 -15.31
CA LYS A 213 7.56 -25.67 -14.03
C LYS A 213 7.67 -24.30 -13.38
N LYS A 214 6.58 -23.84 -12.77
CA LYS A 214 6.47 -22.56 -12.06
C LYS A 214 6.28 -22.81 -10.57
N MET A 215 6.86 -21.95 -9.75
CA MET A 215 6.66 -21.91 -8.31
C MET A 215 6.66 -20.45 -7.86
N THR A 216 5.92 -20.13 -6.82
CA THR A 216 5.90 -18.82 -6.19
C THR A 216 6.29 -18.92 -4.71
N THR A 217 6.85 -17.85 -4.18
CA THR A 217 7.22 -17.74 -2.76
C THR A 217 7.33 -16.27 -2.36
N THR A 218 7.03 -15.95 -1.11
CA THR A 218 7.30 -14.63 -0.52
C THR A 218 8.70 -14.54 0.08
N LYS A 219 9.39 -15.68 0.24
CA LYS A 219 10.73 -15.75 0.81
C LYS A 219 11.80 -15.75 -0.29
N THR A 220 13.01 -15.30 0.03
CA THR A 220 14.17 -15.33 -0.88
C THR A 220 14.79 -16.72 -1.05
N THR A 221 14.17 -17.74 -0.50
CA THR A 221 14.53 -19.14 -0.66
C THR A 221 13.29 -19.99 -0.91
N CYS A 222 13.44 -21.01 -1.77
CA CYS A 222 12.38 -21.96 -2.03
C CYS A 222 12.94 -23.39 -2.08
N LYS A 223 12.23 -24.34 -1.44
CA LYS A 223 12.48 -25.78 -1.55
C LYS A 223 11.60 -26.37 -2.64
N PHE A 224 12.07 -27.39 -3.32
CA PHE A 224 11.30 -28.13 -4.33
C PHE A 224 11.67 -29.61 -4.30
N SER A 225 10.87 -30.45 -4.96
CA SER A 225 11.12 -31.89 -5.05
C SER A 225 12.51 -32.15 -5.61
N LYS A 226 13.22 -33.15 -5.08
CA LYS A 226 14.59 -33.48 -5.47
C LYS A 226 14.66 -33.79 -6.97
N LEU A 227 15.45 -33.00 -7.69
CA LEU A 227 15.60 -33.13 -9.13
C LEU A 227 16.52 -34.30 -9.50
N SER A 228 16.17 -34.98 -10.62
CA SER A 228 16.92 -36.10 -11.13
C SER A 228 18.40 -35.75 -11.40
N LYS A 229 19.32 -36.61 -10.95
CA LYS A 229 20.73 -36.49 -11.24
C LYS A 229 21.08 -36.72 -12.71
N LYS A 230 20.20 -37.40 -13.45
CA LYS A 230 20.38 -37.77 -14.88
C LYS A 230 20.07 -36.61 -15.84
N LYS A 231 19.46 -35.52 -15.38
CA LYS A 231 19.05 -34.39 -16.22
C LYS A 231 19.75 -33.10 -15.84
N THR A 232 19.98 -32.22 -16.83
CA THR A 232 20.38 -30.83 -16.64
C THR A 232 19.14 -30.01 -16.45
N TYR A 233 19.14 -29.06 -15.52
CA TYR A 233 18.04 -28.15 -15.26
C TYR A 233 18.50 -26.71 -15.34
N TYR A 234 17.68 -25.85 -15.92
CA TYR A 234 17.87 -24.40 -16.04
C TYR A 234 16.87 -23.71 -15.14
N PHE A 235 17.31 -22.65 -14.44
CA PHE A 235 16.53 -21.89 -13.49
C PHE A 235 16.61 -20.41 -13.79
N ARG A 236 15.48 -19.72 -13.60
CA ARG A 236 15.40 -18.27 -13.55
C ARG A 236 14.38 -17.85 -12.49
N VAL A 237 14.55 -16.65 -11.94
CA VAL A 237 13.68 -16.09 -10.92
C VAL A 237 13.43 -14.62 -11.24
N ARG A 238 12.23 -14.15 -10.93
CA ARG A 238 11.87 -12.73 -10.96
C ARG A 238 11.03 -12.38 -9.74
N GLY A 239 11.07 -11.11 -9.31
CA GLY A 239 10.13 -10.57 -8.33
C GLY A 239 8.80 -10.23 -8.98
N TYR A 240 7.78 -10.14 -8.16
CA TYR A 240 6.52 -9.49 -8.52
C TYR A 240 5.99 -8.69 -7.33
N ARG A 241 5.11 -7.74 -7.62
CA ARG A 241 4.22 -7.10 -6.67
C ARG A 241 2.80 -7.14 -7.18
N GLU A 242 1.84 -7.18 -6.26
CA GLU A 242 0.44 -7.08 -6.62
C GLU A 242 0.14 -5.63 -7.04
N ALA A 243 -0.65 -5.43 -8.08
CA ALA A 243 -1.05 -4.12 -8.56
C ALA A 243 -2.47 -4.22 -9.14
N GLY A 244 -3.43 -3.67 -8.45
CA GLY A 244 -4.84 -3.75 -8.85
C GLY A 244 -5.30 -5.19 -9.07
N SER A 245 -5.78 -5.51 -10.28
CA SER A 245 -6.24 -6.85 -10.65
C SER A 245 -5.14 -7.81 -11.11
N GLY A 246 -3.86 -7.42 -11.05
CA GLY A 246 -2.77 -8.20 -11.64
C GLY A 246 -1.45 -8.12 -10.88
N LYS A 247 -0.43 -8.68 -11.50
CA LYS A 247 0.95 -8.68 -11.00
C LYS A 247 1.86 -7.93 -11.95
N ILE A 248 2.67 -7.03 -11.38
CA ILE A 248 3.79 -6.41 -12.09
C ILE A 248 5.04 -7.21 -11.80
N TYR A 249 5.80 -7.53 -12.83
CA TYR A 249 6.96 -8.39 -12.73
C TYR A 249 8.25 -7.65 -13.05
N THR A 250 9.32 -7.98 -12.31
CA THR A 250 10.68 -7.56 -12.64
C THR A 250 11.26 -8.36 -13.82
N LYS A 251 12.40 -7.93 -14.34
CA LYS A 251 13.16 -8.74 -15.30
C LYS A 251 13.58 -10.08 -14.68
N TRP A 252 13.66 -11.10 -15.52
CA TRP A 252 14.20 -12.40 -15.12
C TRP A 252 15.67 -12.29 -14.72
N SER A 253 16.05 -13.05 -13.69
CA SER A 253 17.48 -13.28 -13.37
C SER A 253 18.23 -13.88 -14.55
N THR A 254 19.54 -13.75 -14.55
CA THR A 254 20.38 -14.60 -15.39
C THR A 254 20.07 -16.07 -15.11
N VAL A 255 20.06 -16.88 -16.18
CA VAL A 255 19.78 -18.32 -16.07
C VAL A 255 20.95 -19.02 -15.40
N LYS A 256 20.67 -19.73 -14.28
CA LYS A 256 21.62 -20.69 -13.70
C LYS A 256 21.23 -22.12 -14.04
N LYS A 257 22.21 -23.00 -14.12
CA LYS A 257 22.00 -24.41 -14.46
C LYS A 257 22.61 -25.35 -13.43
N ILE A 258 21.96 -26.49 -13.22
CA ILE A 258 22.50 -27.67 -12.55
C ILE A 258 22.77 -28.70 -13.61
N LYS A 259 24.05 -29.07 -13.81
CA LYS A 259 24.45 -30.08 -14.80
C LYS A 259 24.02 -31.47 -14.35
N LYS A 260 23.74 -32.37 -15.30
CA LYS A 260 23.63 -33.80 -15.02
C LYS A 260 24.95 -34.34 -14.43
N ILE A 261 24.85 -35.31 -13.56
CA ILE A 261 26.03 -36.02 -13.04
C ILE A 261 26.42 -37.05 -14.07
N LYS A 262 27.62 -36.99 -14.60
CA LYS A 262 28.20 -38.04 -15.45
C LYS A 262 28.43 -39.29 -14.60
N LYS A 263 28.06 -40.49 -15.10
CA LYS A 263 28.58 -41.76 -14.52
C LYS A 263 30.09 -41.78 -14.75
N ILE A 264 30.84 -41.91 -13.70
CA ILE A 264 32.27 -42.29 -13.83
C ILE A 264 32.22 -43.72 -14.35
N LYS A 265 32.72 -43.96 -15.55
CA LYS A 265 32.99 -45.33 -15.99
C LYS A 265 34.11 -45.82 -15.06
N LYS A 266 33.85 -46.85 -14.28
CA LYS A 266 34.87 -47.64 -13.64
C LYS A 266 35.60 -48.43 -14.71
#